data_e18feb664ea963f0284fdf9cedc14d5f
#
_entry.id   e18feb664ea963f0284fdf9cedc14d5f
#
_cell.length_a   1.000
_cell.length_b   1.000
_cell.length_c   1.000
_cell.angle_alpha   90.00
_cell.angle_beta   90.00
_cell.angle_gamma   90.00
#
_symmetry.space_group_name_H-M   'P 1'
#
loop_
_entity.id
_entity.type
_entity.pdbx_description
1 polymer ?
#
loop_
_entity_poly.entity_id
_entity_poly.type
_entity_poly.pdbx_seq_one_letter_code
_entity_poly.pdbx_strand_id
1 'polypeptide(L)'
;ITPAINVTVEDIKVGEEAIINIELPSDATGSVEVVIGNITQSANIKNGKASVSINNLNVGQYTATIQYNGDNKYGSAKATASFNVTKLESKVDISVDNIEIGENAVVTVSVTSGATGNVTVVINGKSQVVELKDSKATVTIENLTAEDYKIEATYNGDAKYLTSSAVYTFNVNKLPSSITVSAGDIKVGEDAVIVASVIPGATGNVTFTVGDRTETVEIKDGKATLTVKDLASGDYTVDATYNGDVKYLTSSNSSSFKVSKLESKVDISVDDIEIGKNAVVTVSVTSGATGNVTVVINGKSQVVELKDSKATVTIENITADNYKIEATYN
;
A
#
# COMPACT_ATOMS: atom_id res chain seq x y z
N ILE A 1 46.95 58.54 35.99
CA ILE A 1 46.46 57.26 36.52
C ILE A 1 45.90 56.49 35.35
N THR A 2 46.36 55.23 35.06
CA THR A 2 45.75 54.35 34.04
C THR A 2 44.49 53.72 34.65
N PRO A 3 43.28 53.94 34.04
CA PRO A 3 42.06 53.36 34.59
C PRO A 3 41.95 51.85 34.21
N ALA A 4 41.26 51.09 35.05
CA ALA A 4 40.79 49.77 34.68
C ALA A 4 39.58 49.92 33.74
N ILE A 5 39.55 49.12 32.66
CA ILE A 5 38.43 49.01 31.74
C ILE A 5 37.88 47.59 31.85
N ASN A 6 36.63 47.46 32.27
CA ASN A 6 35.91 46.20 32.23
C ASN A 6 35.02 46.19 30.98
N VAL A 7 35.09 45.12 30.21
CA VAL A 7 34.33 44.95 28.94
C VAL A 7 33.54 43.67 29.00
N THR A 8 32.25 43.75 28.68
CA THR A 8 31.39 42.59 28.54
C THR A 8 30.69 42.61 27.21
N VAL A 9 30.65 41.46 26.56
CA VAL A 9 29.93 41.22 25.33
C VAL A 9 29.50 39.73 25.34
N GLU A 10 28.32 39.47 24.88
CA GLU A 10 27.78 38.10 24.82
C GLU A 10 27.95 37.53 23.41
N ASP A 11 28.01 36.19 23.30
CA ASP A 11 27.88 35.51 22.03
C ASP A 11 26.47 35.76 21.46
N ILE A 12 26.39 35.99 20.16
CA ILE A 12 25.13 36.28 19.46
C ILE A 12 24.92 35.32 18.31
N LYS A 13 23.70 35.32 17.78
CA LYS A 13 23.38 34.67 16.50
C LYS A 13 23.50 35.68 15.36
N VAL A 14 23.78 35.17 14.15
CA VAL A 14 23.84 35.99 12.93
C VAL A 14 22.51 36.74 12.73
N GLY A 15 22.61 38.05 12.49
CA GLY A 15 21.47 38.95 12.37
C GLY A 15 21.04 39.63 13.68
N GLU A 16 21.60 39.22 14.82
CA GLU A 16 21.43 39.92 16.10
C GLU A 16 22.46 41.02 16.25
N GLU A 17 22.22 41.93 17.16
CA GLU A 17 23.07 43.07 17.49
C GLU A 17 24.05 42.68 18.59
N ALA A 18 25.36 42.89 18.36
CA ALA A 18 26.39 42.73 19.39
C ALA A 18 26.47 44.00 20.24
N ILE A 19 26.12 43.88 21.50
CA ILE A 19 26.18 45.00 22.46
C ILE A 19 27.45 44.85 23.29
N ILE A 20 28.40 45.80 23.13
CA ILE A 20 29.64 45.88 23.87
C ILE A 20 29.45 46.89 25.01
N ASN A 21 29.39 46.40 26.24
CA ASN A 21 29.29 47.21 27.42
C ASN A 21 30.66 47.46 28.02
N ILE A 22 30.96 48.70 28.32
CA ILE A 22 32.27 49.17 28.78
C ILE A 22 32.07 49.91 30.13
N GLU A 23 32.82 49.50 31.13
CA GLU A 23 32.82 50.13 32.43
C GLU A 23 34.23 50.61 32.77
N LEU A 24 34.30 51.86 33.17
CA LEU A 24 35.46 52.59 33.69
C LEU A 24 35.17 53.11 35.13
N PRO A 25 36.14 53.73 35.83
CA PRO A 25 35.83 54.41 37.06
C PRO A 25 34.64 55.39 36.89
N SER A 26 33.77 55.46 37.90
CA SER A 26 32.48 56.19 37.85
C SER A 26 32.58 57.69 37.52
N ASP A 27 33.74 58.26 37.71
CA ASP A 27 34.05 59.67 37.46
C ASP A 27 34.89 59.90 36.18
N ALA A 28 35.14 58.80 35.40
CA ALA A 28 35.78 58.92 34.09
C ALA A 28 34.83 59.63 33.10
N THR A 29 35.40 60.49 32.27
CA THR A 29 34.69 61.26 31.24
C THR A 29 35.29 61.07 29.84
N GLY A 30 34.73 61.73 28.84
CA GLY A 30 35.20 61.62 27.44
C GLY A 30 34.54 60.56 26.65
N SER A 31 35.28 59.83 25.83
CA SER A 31 34.76 58.80 24.90
C SER A 31 35.65 57.56 24.82
N VAL A 32 35.05 56.49 24.47
CA VAL A 32 35.73 55.23 24.04
C VAL A 32 35.54 55.03 22.56
N GLU A 33 36.54 54.45 21.91
CA GLU A 33 36.48 53.94 20.56
C GLU A 33 36.51 52.41 20.62
N VAL A 34 35.59 51.76 19.92
CA VAL A 34 35.50 50.29 19.77
C VAL A 34 35.81 49.91 18.35
N VAL A 35 36.79 49.02 18.17
CA VAL A 35 37.19 48.50 16.86
C VAL A 35 36.95 47.01 16.81
N ILE A 36 36.17 46.55 15.81
CA ILE A 36 35.93 45.14 15.48
C ILE A 36 36.21 44.96 14.00
N GLY A 37 37.35 44.29 13.66
CA GLY A 37 37.79 44.18 12.27
C GLY A 37 37.94 45.56 11.60
N ASN A 38 37.14 45.84 10.58
CA ASN A 38 37.13 47.13 9.85
C ASN A 38 36.05 48.10 10.36
N ILE A 39 35.31 47.72 11.40
CA ILE A 39 34.23 48.54 11.96
C ILE A 39 34.80 49.34 13.15
N THR A 40 34.62 50.63 13.14
CA THR A 40 35.01 51.53 14.23
C THR A 40 33.80 52.34 14.66
N GLN A 41 33.48 52.30 15.97
CA GLN A 41 32.42 53.13 16.56
C GLN A 41 32.89 53.78 17.86
N SER A 42 32.35 54.94 18.18
CA SER A 42 32.67 55.68 19.41
C SER A 42 31.42 55.87 20.25
N ALA A 43 31.59 55.84 21.56
CA ALA A 43 30.55 56.19 22.53
C ALA A 43 31.06 57.11 23.62
N ASN A 44 30.23 58.05 24.02
CA ASN A 44 30.51 58.96 25.17
C ASN A 44 30.31 58.22 26.51
N ILE A 45 31.21 58.44 27.42
CA ILE A 45 31.16 57.91 28.76
C ILE A 45 30.19 58.74 29.61
N LYS A 46 29.25 58.10 30.30
CA LYS A 46 28.34 58.66 31.27
C LYS A 46 28.41 57.84 32.56
N ASN A 47 28.80 58.53 33.67
CA ASN A 47 28.94 57.85 34.97
C ASN A 47 29.84 56.61 34.91
N GLY A 48 30.96 56.69 34.20
CA GLY A 48 31.87 55.57 33.97
C GLY A 48 31.41 54.46 33.02
N LYS A 49 30.28 54.63 32.35
CA LYS A 49 29.72 53.63 31.47
C LYS A 49 29.58 54.10 30.03
N ALA A 50 29.84 53.21 29.08
CA ALA A 50 29.57 53.39 27.68
C ALA A 50 29.07 52.07 27.06
N SER A 51 28.28 52.14 26.00
CA SER A 51 27.82 50.96 25.24
C SER A 51 27.86 51.25 23.74
N VAL A 52 28.28 50.25 22.97
CA VAL A 52 28.33 50.31 21.52
C VAL A 52 27.59 49.12 20.97
N SER A 53 26.71 49.34 19.98
CA SER A 53 25.98 48.32 19.27
C SER A 53 26.54 48.13 17.88
N ILE A 54 26.87 46.88 17.50
CA ILE A 54 27.37 46.51 16.18
C ILE A 54 26.39 45.55 15.52
N ASN A 55 25.93 45.91 14.33
CA ASN A 55 24.99 45.14 13.53
C ASN A 55 25.68 44.46 12.32
N ASN A 56 24.99 43.49 11.69
CA ASN A 56 25.38 42.90 10.44
C ASN A 56 26.72 42.16 10.46
N LEU A 57 27.07 41.55 11.59
CA LEU A 57 28.24 40.70 11.70
C LEU A 57 27.94 39.34 11.05
N ASN A 58 28.87 38.84 10.25
CA ASN A 58 28.83 37.48 9.71
C ASN A 58 29.18 36.46 10.79
N VAL A 59 28.85 35.20 10.55
CA VAL A 59 29.27 34.08 11.44
C VAL A 59 30.79 34.04 11.56
N GLY A 60 31.29 34.01 12.77
CA GLY A 60 32.72 33.98 13.05
C GLY A 60 33.06 34.35 14.48
N GLN A 61 34.34 34.34 14.80
CA GLN A 61 34.89 34.83 16.06
C GLN A 61 35.37 36.26 15.89
N TYR A 62 34.99 37.12 16.80
CA TYR A 62 35.32 38.53 16.81
C TYR A 62 36.04 38.94 18.08
N THR A 63 36.95 39.90 17.96
CA THR A 63 37.58 40.58 19.09
C THR A 63 37.29 42.06 19.00
N ALA A 64 36.62 42.60 20.01
CA ALA A 64 36.44 44.03 20.19
C ALA A 64 37.69 44.60 20.89
N THR A 65 38.31 45.59 20.30
CA THR A 65 39.39 46.37 20.91
C THR A 65 38.81 47.70 21.32
N ILE A 66 38.89 48.02 22.61
CA ILE A 66 38.39 49.24 23.21
C ILE A 66 39.58 50.14 23.49
N GLN A 67 39.52 51.35 22.99
CA GLN A 67 40.46 52.42 23.25
C GLN A 67 39.77 53.54 24.01
N TYR A 68 40.20 53.78 25.24
CA TYR A 68 39.85 54.99 25.99
C TYR A 68 40.94 56.02 25.79
N ASN A 69 40.60 57.25 25.37
CA ASN A 69 41.59 58.26 25.01
C ASN A 69 42.08 59.08 26.23
N GLY A 70 41.45 58.83 27.39
CA GLY A 70 41.78 59.54 28.61
C GLY A 70 40.97 60.82 28.81
N ASP A 71 41.09 61.39 30.01
CA ASP A 71 40.52 62.72 30.44
C ASP A 71 41.52 63.45 31.28
N ASN A 72 41.05 64.47 31.99
CA ASN A 72 41.92 65.29 32.84
C ASN A 72 42.47 64.54 34.07
N LYS A 73 41.86 63.45 34.47
CA LYS A 73 42.24 62.61 35.63
C LYS A 73 42.88 61.27 35.22
N TYR A 74 42.39 60.70 34.19
CA TYR A 74 42.81 59.35 33.72
C TYR A 74 43.55 59.40 32.37
N GLY A 75 44.63 58.69 32.30
CA GLY A 75 45.35 58.45 31.03
C GLY A 75 44.63 57.52 30.10
N SER A 76 45.13 57.44 28.87
CA SER A 76 44.60 56.45 27.86
C SER A 76 44.77 55.00 28.31
N ALA A 77 43.84 54.18 27.98
CA ALA A 77 43.87 52.74 28.32
C ALA A 77 43.24 51.91 27.17
N LYS A 78 43.62 50.62 27.10
CA LYS A 78 43.07 49.64 26.15
C LYS A 78 42.54 48.41 26.88
N ALA A 79 41.50 47.82 26.33
CA ALA A 79 40.98 46.52 26.73
C ALA A 79 40.47 45.75 25.50
N THR A 80 40.34 44.45 25.62
CA THR A 80 39.79 43.58 24.56
C THR A 80 38.76 42.64 25.15
N ALA A 81 37.75 42.30 24.36
CA ALA A 81 36.81 41.25 24.66
C ALA A 81 36.51 40.45 23.37
N SER A 82 36.34 39.16 23.50
CA SER A 82 36.04 38.29 22.35
C SER A 82 34.67 37.67 22.50
N PHE A 83 33.97 37.52 21.41
CA PHE A 83 32.66 36.88 21.33
C PHE A 83 32.50 36.15 19.99
N ASN A 84 31.51 35.25 19.93
CA ASN A 84 31.21 34.47 18.72
C ASN A 84 29.87 34.96 18.15
N VAL A 85 29.82 35.01 16.81
CA VAL A 85 28.57 35.07 16.05
C VAL A 85 28.32 33.69 15.46
N THR A 86 27.24 33.07 15.91
CA THR A 86 26.88 31.69 15.56
C THR A 86 25.75 31.65 14.54
N LYS A 87 25.62 30.51 13.82
CA LYS A 87 24.53 30.29 12.88
C LYS A 87 23.20 30.11 13.61
N LEU A 88 22.11 30.39 12.89
CA LEU A 88 20.74 30.09 13.31
C LEU A 88 20.45 28.58 13.13
N GLU A 89 19.57 28.06 13.97
CA GLU A 89 18.98 26.75 13.77
C GLU A 89 18.16 26.71 12.47
N SER A 90 18.10 25.56 11.84
CA SER A 90 17.23 25.30 10.70
C SER A 90 16.30 24.14 10.97
N LYS A 91 15.25 24.01 10.19
CA LYS A 91 14.31 22.90 10.20
C LYS A 91 14.06 22.45 8.78
N VAL A 92 13.99 21.12 8.59
CA VAL A 92 13.60 20.47 7.33
C VAL A 92 12.24 19.84 7.54
N ASP A 93 11.34 20.04 6.59
CA ASP A 93 10.07 19.33 6.46
C ASP A 93 9.99 18.63 5.08
N ILE A 94 9.43 17.42 5.05
CA ILE A 94 9.25 16.62 3.84
C ILE A 94 7.74 16.45 3.61
N SER A 95 7.30 16.68 2.39
CA SER A 95 5.92 16.45 1.95
C SER A 95 5.91 15.63 0.67
N VAL A 96 5.14 14.56 0.69
CA VAL A 96 4.86 13.68 -0.45
C VAL A 96 3.55 12.95 -0.17
N ASP A 97 2.73 12.75 -1.18
CA ASP A 97 1.48 12.00 -1.07
C ASP A 97 1.73 10.49 -1.28
N ASN A 98 0.88 9.65 -0.69
CA ASN A 98 0.78 8.26 -1.11
C ASN A 98 0.22 8.21 -2.54
N ILE A 99 0.77 7.33 -3.34
CA ILE A 99 0.42 7.20 -4.76
C ILE A 99 0.04 5.77 -5.10
N GLU A 100 -0.50 5.56 -6.29
CA GLU A 100 -0.69 4.24 -6.87
C GLU A 100 0.48 3.87 -7.79
N ILE A 101 0.71 2.57 -7.95
CA ILE A 101 1.75 2.07 -8.87
C ILE A 101 1.50 2.55 -10.30
N GLY A 102 2.55 3.08 -10.92
CA GLY A 102 2.48 3.71 -12.24
C GLY A 102 2.40 5.24 -12.21
N GLU A 103 2.17 5.84 -11.04
CA GLU A 103 2.27 7.28 -10.84
C GLU A 103 3.69 7.68 -10.41
N ASN A 104 4.02 8.95 -10.57
CA ASN A 104 5.29 9.52 -10.13
C ASN A 104 5.11 10.18 -8.76
N ALA A 105 6.00 9.89 -7.81
CA ALA A 105 6.01 10.59 -6.53
C ALA A 105 6.75 11.92 -6.65
N VAL A 106 6.09 13.00 -6.23
CA VAL A 106 6.69 14.34 -6.17
C VAL A 106 7.01 14.67 -4.72
N VAL A 107 8.28 14.57 -4.36
CA VAL A 107 8.78 14.87 -3.01
C VAL A 107 9.15 16.34 -2.95
N THR A 108 8.55 17.09 -2.04
CA THR A 108 8.90 18.48 -1.73
C THR A 108 9.59 18.52 -0.38
N VAL A 109 10.81 19.04 -0.37
CA VAL A 109 11.60 19.33 0.84
C VAL A 109 11.56 20.81 1.08
N SER A 110 11.05 21.24 2.22
CA SER A 110 11.01 22.63 2.64
C SER A 110 11.98 22.85 3.80
N VAL A 111 12.72 23.93 3.74
CA VAL A 111 13.65 24.34 4.80
C VAL A 111 13.21 25.67 5.39
N THR A 112 13.72 26.03 6.57
CA THR A 112 13.47 27.33 7.21
C THR A 112 13.53 28.46 6.18
N SER A 113 12.57 29.39 6.26
CA SER A 113 12.47 30.52 5.33
C SER A 113 13.75 31.33 5.28
N GLY A 114 14.22 31.64 4.05
CA GLY A 114 15.46 32.35 3.79
C GLY A 114 16.70 31.46 3.75
N ALA A 115 16.57 30.15 3.96
CA ALA A 115 17.64 29.17 3.75
C ALA A 115 17.99 29.06 2.26
N THR A 116 19.28 28.98 1.96
CA THR A 116 19.86 28.83 0.63
C THR A 116 20.75 27.59 0.55
N GLY A 117 21.39 27.34 -0.59
CA GLY A 117 22.27 26.19 -0.77
C GLY A 117 21.51 24.92 -1.18
N ASN A 118 21.87 23.77 -0.63
CA ASN A 118 21.41 22.48 -1.12
C ASN A 118 20.81 21.59 -0.02
N VAL A 119 19.92 20.69 -0.43
CA VAL A 119 19.50 19.55 0.36
C VAL A 119 20.01 18.26 -0.28
N THR A 120 20.42 17.31 0.55
CA THR A 120 20.71 15.94 0.13
C THR A 120 19.49 15.09 0.45
N VAL A 121 18.86 14.49 -0.58
CA VAL A 121 17.70 13.62 -0.45
C VAL A 121 18.13 12.19 -0.74
N VAL A 122 17.85 11.28 0.19
CA VAL A 122 18.13 9.84 0.07
C VAL A 122 16.82 9.09 0.04
N ILE A 123 16.58 8.28 -0.98
CA ILE A 123 15.39 7.49 -1.17
C ILE A 123 15.79 6.05 -1.44
N ASN A 124 15.42 5.13 -0.54
CA ASN A 124 15.84 3.73 -0.60
C ASN A 124 17.34 3.55 -0.90
N GLY A 125 18.18 4.34 -0.22
CA GLY A 125 19.65 4.28 -0.35
C GLY A 125 20.25 4.99 -1.56
N LYS A 126 19.44 5.55 -2.46
CA LYS A 126 19.91 6.39 -3.57
C LYS A 126 19.92 7.85 -3.16
N SER A 127 21.09 8.49 -3.26
CA SER A 127 21.30 9.89 -2.87
C SER A 127 21.26 10.84 -4.06
N GLN A 128 20.60 11.99 -3.88
CA GLN A 128 20.56 13.08 -4.84
C GLN A 128 20.74 14.41 -4.11
N VAL A 129 21.58 15.31 -4.65
CA VAL A 129 21.75 16.68 -4.12
C VAL A 129 20.94 17.62 -4.99
N VAL A 130 20.08 18.44 -4.35
CA VAL A 130 19.17 19.36 -5.03
C VAL A 130 19.32 20.75 -4.43
N GLU A 131 19.44 21.77 -5.30
CA GLU A 131 19.51 23.17 -4.89
C GLU A 131 18.16 23.67 -4.40
N LEU A 132 18.20 24.48 -3.34
CA LEU A 132 17.02 25.17 -2.82
C LEU A 132 16.65 26.36 -3.70
N LYS A 133 15.38 26.44 -4.07
CA LYS A 133 14.76 27.61 -4.69
C LYS A 133 13.63 28.08 -3.75
N ASP A 134 13.72 29.30 -3.30
CA ASP A 134 12.76 29.85 -2.30
C ASP A 134 12.61 28.94 -1.06
N SER A 135 13.73 28.46 -0.53
CA SER A 135 13.81 27.55 0.63
C SER A 135 13.13 26.18 0.39
N LYS A 136 12.94 25.78 -0.86
CA LYS A 136 12.35 24.48 -1.25
C LYS A 136 13.17 23.76 -2.30
N ALA A 137 13.12 22.44 -2.26
CA ALA A 137 13.63 21.56 -3.30
C ALA A 137 12.57 20.53 -3.66
N THR A 138 12.50 20.15 -4.94
CA THR A 138 11.54 19.14 -5.42
C THR A 138 12.29 18.05 -6.15
N VAL A 139 11.94 16.80 -5.85
CA VAL A 139 12.46 15.59 -6.49
C VAL A 139 11.29 14.78 -7.01
N THR A 140 11.32 14.41 -8.29
CA THR A 140 10.35 13.49 -8.89
C THR A 140 10.97 12.09 -8.96
N ILE A 141 10.23 11.09 -8.48
CA ILE A 141 10.65 9.69 -8.48
C ILE A 141 9.71 8.90 -9.38
N GLU A 142 10.29 8.21 -10.33
CA GLU A 142 9.56 7.45 -11.34
C GLU A 142 9.77 5.95 -11.18
N ASN A 143 8.91 5.14 -11.81
CA ASN A 143 9.00 3.68 -11.87
C ASN A 143 9.08 3.01 -10.50
N LEU A 144 8.24 3.48 -9.58
CA LEU A 144 8.14 2.93 -8.24
C LEU A 144 7.32 1.63 -8.24
N THR A 145 7.74 0.67 -7.43
CA THR A 145 7.01 -0.56 -7.12
C THR A 145 6.09 -0.36 -5.93
N ALA A 146 5.11 -1.24 -5.73
CA ALA A 146 4.16 -1.13 -4.63
C ALA A 146 4.80 -1.58 -3.31
N GLU A 147 5.34 -0.62 -2.57
CA GLU A 147 6.00 -0.79 -1.27
C GLU A 147 6.06 0.53 -0.50
N ASP A 148 6.56 0.48 0.73
CA ASP A 148 6.86 1.66 1.53
C ASP A 148 8.22 2.24 1.16
N TYR A 149 8.27 3.55 0.93
CA TYR A 149 9.48 4.28 0.59
C TYR A 149 9.89 5.22 1.72
N LYS A 150 11.09 5.03 2.24
CA LYS A 150 11.71 5.91 3.22
C LYS A 150 12.50 7.02 2.52
N ILE A 151 12.21 8.25 2.89
CA ILE A 151 12.92 9.46 2.44
C ILE A 151 13.69 10.03 3.63
N GLU A 152 14.95 10.30 3.43
CA GLU A 152 15.78 11.08 4.35
C GLU A 152 16.24 12.34 3.64
N ALA A 153 15.96 13.52 4.20
CA ALA A 153 16.40 14.78 3.64
C ALA A 153 17.30 15.49 4.66
N THR A 154 18.47 15.92 4.20
CA THR A 154 19.43 16.68 4.98
C THR A 154 19.69 18.02 4.30
N TYR A 155 19.37 19.10 4.98
CA TYR A 155 19.82 20.43 4.60
C TYR A 155 21.30 20.58 4.97
N ASN A 156 22.14 20.95 4.00
CA ASN A 156 23.59 20.99 4.19
C ASN A 156 24.08 22.28 4.88
N GLY A 157 23.16 23.16 5.23
CA GLY A 157 23.46 24.45 5.83
C GLY A 157 23.93 25.48 4.79
N ASP A 158 24.00 26.74 5.20
CA ASP A 158 24.54 27.86 4.43
C ASP A 158 25.37 28.81 5.33
N ALA A 159 25.60 30.04 4.88
CA ALA A 159 26.32 31.03 5.66
C ALA A 159 25.57 31.44 6.94
N LYS A 160 24.23 31.31 6.97
CA LYS A 160 23.36 31.81 8.03
C LYS A 160 22.78 30.68 8.89
N TYR A 161 22.51 29.53 8.33
CA TYR A 161 21.79 28.43 8.97
C TYR A 161 22.66 27.18 9.16
N LEU A 162 22.45 26.49 10.26
CA LEU A 162 23.03 25.18 10.56
C LEU A 162 22.40 24.08 9.69
N THR A 163 23.04 22.93 9.64
CA THR A 163 22.50 21.70 9.04
C THR A 163 21.31 21.17 9.85
N SER A 164 20.35 20.58 9.17
CA SER A 164 19.22 19.89 9.81
C SER A 164 18.71 18.76 8.92
N SER A 165 17.97 17.82 9.48
CA SER A 165 17.46 16.67 8.73
C SER A 165 16.06 16.28 9.16
N ALA A 166 15.36 15.61 8.26
CA ALA A 166 14.06 14.99 8.50
C ALA A 166 13.97 13.64 7.80
N VAL A 167 13.06 12.80 8.30
CA VAL A 167 12.74 11.49 7.72
C VAL A 167 11.23 11.42 7.52
N TYR A 168 10.81 10.88 6.38
CA TYR A 168 9.41 10.66 6.05
C TYR A 168 9.23 9.32 5.34
N THR A 169 8.06 8.72 5.46
CA THR A 169 7.72 7.48 4.74
C THR A 169 6.41 7.70 4.00
N PHE A 170 6.36 7.31 2.72
CA PHE A 170 5.14 7.28 1.94
C PHE A 170 4.95 5.89 1.34
N ASN A 171 3.72 5.58 0.96
CA ASN A 171 3.32 4.29 0.43
C ASN A 171 2.98 4.38 -1.05
N VAL A 172 3.43 3.40 -1.84
CA VAL A 172 2.97 3.15 -3.21
C VAL A 172 2.03 1.97 -3.18
N ASN A 173 0.75 2.22 -3.44
CA ASN A 173 -0.33 1.25 -3.37
C ASN A 173 -0.44 0.44 -4.67
N LYS A 174 -0.85 -0.83 -4.56
CA LYS A 174 -1.30 -1.61 -5.70
C LYS A 174 -2.65 -1.09 -6.20
N LEU A 175 -2.88 -1.25 -7.51
CA LEU A 175 -4.17 -0.94 -8.12
C LEU A 175 -5.24 -1.95 -7.69
N PRO A 176 -6.51 -1.55 -7.58
CA PRO A 176 -7.62 -2.46 -7.40
C PRO A 176 -7.73 -3.42 -8.58
N SER A 177 -8.23 -4.62 -8.34
CA SER A 177 -8.49 -5.61 -9.38
C SER A 177 -9.96 -6.02 -9.40
N SER A 178 -10.35 -6.71 -10.46
CA SER A 178 -11.65 -7.35 -10.57
C SER A 178 -11.52 -8.71 -11.25
N ILE A 179 -12.38 -9.64 -10.86
CA ILE A 179 -12.50 -10.96 -11.43
C ILE A 179 -13.97 -11.28 -11.71
N THR A 180 -14.23 -11.93 -12.82
CA THR A 180 -15.52 -12.57 -13.12
C THR A 180 -15.31 -14.07 -13.25
N VAL A 181 -16.28 -14.87 -12.82
CA VAL A 181 -16.25 -16.32 -12.93
C VAL A 181 -17.54 -16.81 -13.59
N SER A 182 -17.42 -17.80 -14.47
CA SER A 182 -18.55 -18.44 -15.16
C SER A 182 -18.35 -19.94 -15.23
N ALA A 183 -19.44 -20.67 -15.06
CA ALA A 183 -19.55 -22.10 -15.28
C ALA A 183 -20.90 -22.37 -15.91
N GLY A 184 -20.97 -23.30 -16.87
CA GLY A 184 -22.21 -23.74 -17.50
C GLY A 184 -22.80 -24.98 -16.82
N ASP A 185 -24.12 -25.12 -16.86
CA ASP A 185 -24.79 -26.34 -16.43
C ASP A 185 -24.36 -27.51 -17.30
N ILE A 186 -24.21 -28.70 -16.68
CA ILE A 186 -23.77 -29.94 -17.29
C ILE A 186 -24.64 -31.11 -16.89
N LYS A 187 -24.44 -32.24 -17.51
CA LYS A 187 -25.00 -33.54 -17.09
C LYS A 187 -23.95 -34.42 -16.42
N VAL A 188 -24.39 -35.33 -15.59
CA VAL A 188 -23.51 -36.34 -14.98
C VAL A 188 -22.68 -37.04 -16.06
N GLY A 189 -21.35 -37.10 -15.83
CA GLY A 189 -20.38 -37.70 -16.77
C GLY A 189 -19.77 -36.69 -17.74
N GLU A 190 -20.24 -35.46 -17.78
CA GLU A 190 -19.61 -34.34 -18.50
C GLU A 190 -18.61 -33.60 -17.60
N ASP A 191 -17.59 -33.04 -18.21
CA ASP A 191 -16.59 -32.21 -17.49
C ASP A 191 -17.11 -30.79 -17.32
N ALA A 192 -17.07 -30.26 -16.08
CA ALA A 192 -17.36 -28.87 -15.81
C ALA A 192 -16.17 -27.99 -16.18
N VAL A 193 -16.35 -27.10 -17.14
CA VAL A 193 -15.34 -26.09 -17.54
C VAL A 193 -15.70 -24.76 -16.90
N ILE A 194 -14.85 -24.31 -15.99
CA ILE A 194 -14.99 -23.09 -15.22
C ILE A 194 -13.96 -22.08 -15.72
N VAL A 195 -14.42 -20.88 -16.08
CA VAL A 195 -13.54 -19.82 -16.60
C VAL A 195 -13.64 -18.61 -15.69
N ALA A 196 -12.49 -18.17 -15.17
CA ALA A 196 -12.33 -16.88 -14.51
C ALA A 196 -11.62 -15.92 -15.48
N SER A 197 -12.15 -14.70 -15.59
CA SER A 197 -11.52 -13.62 -16.35
C SER A 197 -11.13 -12.49 -15.38
N VAL A 198 -9.89 -12.04 -15.49
CA VAL A 198 -9.29 -11.04 -14.60
C VAL A 198 -9.09 -9.73 -15.37
N ILE A 199 -8.92 -8.62 -14.67
CA ILE A 199 -8.63 -7.32 -15.27
C ILE A 199 -7.46 -7.41 -16.28
N PRO A 200 -7.51 -6.69 -17.41
CA PRO A 200 -6.44 -6.71 -18.40
C PRO A 200 -5.07 -6.34 -17.83
N GLY A 201 -4.05 -7.12 -18.18
CA GLY A 201 -2.68 -6.94 -17.71
C GLY A 201 -2.37 -7.56 -16.35
N ALA A 202 -3.36 -8.19 -15.68
CA ALA A 202 -3.12 -8.98 -14.48
C ALA A 202 -2.38 -10.27 -14.82
N THR A 203 -1.46 -10.66 -13.95
CA THR A 203 -0.63 -11.87 -14.02
C THR A 203 -0.82 -12.74 -12.77
N GLY A 204 -0.10 -13.83 -12.65
CA GLY A 204 -0.18 -14.70 -11.48
C GLY A 204 -1.27 -15.76 -11.60
N ASN A 205 -2.03 -16.00 -10.54
CA ASN A 205 -2.89 -17.17 -10.41
C ASN A 205 -4.30 -16.83 -9.90
N VAL A 206 -5.26 -17.68 -10.24
CA VAL A 206 -6.60 -17.73 -9.65
C VAL A 206 -6.74 -19.03 -8.86
N THR A 207 -7.21 -18.93 -7.63
CA THR A 207 -7.58 -20.06 -6.80
C THR A 207 -9.10 -20.28 -6.91
N PHE A 208 -9.49 -21.46 -7.36
CA PHE A 208 -10.89 -21.90 -7.45
C PHE A 208 -11.22 -22.83 -6.29
N THR A 209 -12.41 -22.71 -5.75
CA THR A 209 -12.99 -23.66 -4.80
C THR A 209 -14.35 -24.12 -5.34
N VAL A 210 -14.52 -25.44 -5.52
CA VAL A 210 -15.76 -26.08 -5.99
C VAL A 210 -16.10 -27.23 -5.05
N GLY A 211 -17.13 -27.08 -4.23
CA GLY A 211 -17.38 -28.00 -3.11
C GLY A 211 -16.17 -28.08 -2.18
N ASP A 212 -15.66 -29.29 -1.94
CA ASP A 212 -14.49 -29.52 -1.06
C ASP A 212 -13.15 -29.47 -1.82
N ARG A 213 -13.17 -29.18 -3.12
CA ARG A 213 -11.96 -29.16 -3.99
C ARG A 213 -11.47 -27.73 -4.14
N THR A 214 -10.17 -27.52 -3.90
CA THR A 214 -9.49 -26.23 -4.13
C THR A 214 -8.31 -26.46 -5.08
N GLU A 215 -8.22 -25.64 -6.12
CA GLU A 215 -7.17 -25.72 -7.14
C GLU A 215 -6.73 -24.33 -7.57
N THR A 216 -5.43 -24.16 -7.80
CA THR A 216 -4.84 -22.89 -8.23
C THR A 216 -4.35 -23.02 -9.68
N VAL A 217 -4.82 -22.11 -10.54
CA VAL A 217 -4.58 -22.12 -11.98
C VAL A 217 -3.90 -20.81 -12.40
N GLU A 218 -2.85 -20.92 -13.21
CA GLU A 218 -2.15 -19.77 -13.78
C GLU A 218 -3.02 -19.03 -14.80
N ILE A 219 -2.93 -17.69 -14.75
CA ILE A 219 -3.61 -16.83 -15.72
C ILE A 219 -2.84 -16.83 -17.04
N LYS A 220 -3.57 -17.11 -18.12
CA LYS A 220 -3.08 -17.03 -19.51
C LYS A 220 -4.04 -16.15 -20.31
N ASP A 221 -3.52 -15.13 -20.95
CA ASP A 221 -4.31 -14.16 -21.75
C ASP A 221 -5.51 -13.58 -20.96
N GLY A 222 -5.28 -13.21 -19.68
CA GLY A 222 -6.30 -12.65 -18.80
C GLY A 222 -7.34 -13.63 -18.28
N LYS A 223 -7.15 -14.94 -18.46
CA LYS A 223 -8.08 -15.98 -18.04
C LYS A 223 -7.38 -17.11 -17.30
N ALA A 224 -8.09 -17.72 -16.35
CA ALA A 224 -7.74 -19.00 -15.75
C ALA A 224 -8.90 -19.98 -16.01
N THR A 225 -8.59 -21.18 -16.47
CA THR A 225 -9.60 -22.20 -16.79
C THR A 225 -9.35 -23.45 -15.96
N LEU A 226 -10.34 -23.84 -15.17
CA LEU A 226 -10.37 -25.08 -14.40
C LEU A 226 -11.33 -26.07 -15.04
N THR A 227 -10.92 -27.32 -15.16
CA THR A 227 -11.79 -28.43 -15.58
C THR A 227 -12.00 -29.39 -14.40
N VAL A 228 -13.24 -29.53 -13.95
CA VAL A 228 -13.61 -30.43 -12.84
C VAL A 228 -14.34 -31.63 -13.40
N LYS A 229 -13.84 -32.83 -13.08
CA LYS A 229 -14.38 -34.13 -13.58
C LYS A 229 -15.15 -34.85 -12.49
N ASP A 230 -15.95 -35.80 -12.92
CA ASP A 230 -16.65 -36.79 -12.06
C ASP A 230 -17.50 -36.15 -10.98
N LEU A 231 -18.24 -35.09 -11.33
CA LEU A 231 -19.19 -34.46 -10.44
C LEU A 231 -20.51 -35.28 -10.39
N ALA A 232 -21.01 -35.48 -9.15
CA ALA A 232 -22.32 -36.06 -8.95
C ALA A 232 -23.41 -35.03 -9.31
N SER A 233 -24.66 -35.50 -9.50
CA SER A 233 -25.79 -34.58 -9.70
C SER A 233 -26.04 -33.73 -8.46
N GLY A 234 -26.22 -32.44 -8.67
CA GLY A 234 -26.42 -31.46 -7.61
C GLY A 234 -26.18 -30.03 -8.08
N ASP A 235 -26.36 -29.08 -7.17
CA ASP A 235 -26.04 -27.67 -7.37
C ASP A 235 -24.66 -27.41 -6.78
N TYR A 236 -23.80 -26.73 -7.55
CA TYR A 236 -22.44 -26.41 -7.17
C TYR A 236 -22.21 -24.90 -7.18
N THR A 237 -21.51 -24.40 -6.17
CA THR A 237 -20.98 -23.05 -6.13
C THR A 237 -19.50 -23.09 -6.46
N VAL A 238 -19.05 -22.13 -7.23
CA VAL A 238 -17.64 -21.89 -7.56
C VAL A 238 -17.24 -20.57 -6.95
N ASP A 239 -16.30 -20.60 -6.04
CA ASP A 239 -15.62 -19.40 -5.57
C ASP A 239 -14.27 -19.27 -6.29
N ALA A 240 -14.01 -18.12 -6.90
CA ALA A 240 -12.76 -17.83 -7.58
C ALA A 240 -12.11 -16.59 -6.98
N THR A 241 -10.85 -16.73 -6.58
CA THR A 241 -10.04 -15.65 -6.01
C THR A 241 -8.81 -15.42 -6.88
N TYR A 242 -8.72 -14.24 -7.44
CA TYR A 242 -7.45 -13.75 -8.01
C TYR A 242 -6.50 -13.41 -6.87
N ASN A 243 -5.31 -14.00 -6.86
CA ASN A 243 -4.36 -13.90 -5.74
C ASN A 243 -3.56 -12.59 -5.76
N GLY A 244 -3.81 -11.71 -6.73
CA GLY A 244 -3.04 -10.50 -6.94
C GLY A 244 -1.67 -10.75 -7.56
N ASP A 245 -0.99 -9.68 -7.93
CA ASP A 245 0.37 -9.71 -8.44
C ASP A 245 1.19 -8.52 -7.91
N VAL A 246 2.27 -8.15 -8.57
CA VAL A 246 3.10 -6.99 -8.18
C VAL A 246 2.38 -5.66 -8.36
N LYS A 247 1.38 -5.60 -9.26
CA LYS A 247 0.66 -4.38 -9.65
C LYS A 247 -0.76 -4.31 -9.07
N TYR A 248 -1.44 -5.44 -8.96
CA TYR A 248 -2.86 -5.51 -8.62
C TYR A 248 -3.12 -6.19 -7.28
N LEU A 249 -4.12 -5.69 -6.55
CA LEU A 249 -4.64 -6.31 -5.33
C LEU A 249 -5.40 -7.61 -5.64
N THR A 250 -5.67 -8.40 -4.61
CA THR A 250 -6.55 -9.58 -4.67
C THR A 250 -8.01 -9.16 -4.94
N SER A 251 -8.75 -10.01 -5.64
CA SER A 251 -10.20 -9.87 -5.80
C SER A 251 -10.87 -11.23 -5.90
N SER A 252 -12.15 -11.34 -5.55
CA SER A 252 -12.89 -12.60 -5.59
C SER A 252 -14.29 -12.40 -6.15
N ASN A 253 -14.84 -13.46 -6.72
CA ASN A 253 -16.20 -13.54 -7.21
C ASN A 253 -16.67 -14.99 -7.15
N SER A 254 -17.99 -15.20 -7.20
CA SER A 254 -18.60 -16.53 -7.19
C SER A 254 -19.62 -16.70 -8.32
N SER A 255 -19.84 -17.94 -8.71
CA SER A 255 -20.86 -18.37 -9.67
C SER A 255 -21.42 -19.70 -9.24
N SER A 256 -22.54 -20.11 -9.81
CA SER A 256 -23.12 -21.43 -9.57
C SER A 256 -23.46 -22.12 -10.89
N PHE A 257 -23.45 -23.43 -10.87
CA PHE A 257 -23.89 -24.27 -11.99
C PHE A 257 -24.54 -25.54 -11.45
N LYS A 258 -25.31 -26.20 -12.29
CA LYS A 258 -26.04 -27.42 -11.95
C LYS A 258 -25.50 -28.63 -12.74
N VAL A 259 -25.32 -29.72 -12.03
CA VAL A 259 -25.09 -31.05 -12.61
C VAL A 259 -26.39 -31.83 -12.61
N SER A 260 -27.00 -31.99 -13.76
CA SER A 260 -28.28 -32.69 -13.93
C SER A 260 -28.08 -34.18 -14.16
N LYS A 261 -29.01 -34.98 -13.66
CA LYS A 261 -29.07 -36.40 -14.02
C LYS A 261 -29.33 -36.55 -15.50
N LEU A 262 -28.88 -37.67 -16.09
CA LEU A 262 -29.22 -38.09 -17.46
C LEU A 262 -30.72 -38.39 -17.54
N GLU A 263 -31.31 -38.11 -18.70
CA GLU A 263 -32.69 -38.54 -19.00
C GLU A 263 -32.75 -40.03 -19.09
N SER A 264 -33.79 -40.64 -18.53
CA SER A 264 -34.05 -42.05 -18.59
C SER A 264 -35.25 -42.36 -19.50
N LYS A 265 -35.22 -43.49 -20.16
CA LYS A 265 -36.33 -44.06 -20.94
C LYS A 265 -36.69 -45.39 -20.36
N VAL A 266 -38.00 -45.66 -20.20
CA VAL A 266 -38.54 -46.92 -19.73
C VAL A 266 -39.30 -47.57 -20.89
N ASP A 267 -38.97 -48.82 -21.20
CA ASP A 267 -39.68 -49.64 -22.16
C ASP A 267 -40.21 -50.90 -21.47
N ILE A 268 -41.42 -51.29 -21.81
CA ILE A 268 -42.09 -52.48 -21.26
C ILE A 268 -42.29 -53.44 -22.39
N SER A 269 -41.94 -54.72 -22.17
CA SER A 269 -42.21 -55.83 -23.10
C SER A 269 -42.82 -57.00 -22.38
N VAL A 270 -43.75 -57.65 -23.03
CA VAL A 270 -44.43 -58.89 -22.57
C VAL A 270 -44.62 -59.75 -23.81
N ASP A 271 -44.27 -61.03 -23.74
CA ASP A 271 -44.51 -61.98 -24.82
C ASP A 271 -45.99 -62.40 -24.86
N ASP A 272 -46.46 -62.86 -26.06
CA ASP A 272 -47.79 -63.44 -26.20
C ASP A 272 -47.87 -64.74 -25.40
N ILE A 273 -48.98 -64.92 -24.66
CA ILE A 273 -49.16 -66.01 -23.70
C ILE A 273 -50.55 -66.63 -23.80
N GLU A 274 -50.61 -67.94 -23.52
CA GLU A 274 -51.85 -68.69 -23.45
C GLU A 274 -52.48 -68.59 -22.03
N ILE A 275 -53.80 -68.72 -21.95
CA ILE A 275 -54.56 -68.78 -20.69
C ILE A 275 -53.98 -69.86 -19.76
N GLY A 276 -53.82 -69.58 -18.49
CA GLY A 276 -53.29 -70.48 -17.47
C GLY A 276 -51.77 -70.57 -17.41
N LYS A 277 -51.08 -69.85 -18.26
CA LYS A 277 -49.61 -69.70 -18.19
C LYS A 277 -49.22 -68.44 -17.43
N ASN A 278 -47.96 -68.35 -17.11
CA ASN A 278 -47.39 -67.19 -16.46
C ASN A 278 -46.88 -66.17 -17.48
N ALA A 279 -47.24 -64.91 -17.34
CA ALA A 279 -46.67 -63.78 -18.10
C ALA A 279 -45.42 -63.25 -17.44
N VAL A 280 -44.36 -63.06 -18.18
CA VAL A 280 -43.14 -62.40 -17.74
C VAL A 280 -43.12 -61.00 -18.35
N VAL A 281 -43.33 -60.01 -17.50
CA VAL A 281 -43.21 -58.58 -17.85
C VAL A 281 -41.75 -58.18 -17.69
N THR A 282 -41.10 -57.73 -18.76
CA THR A 282 -39.76 -57.19 -18.71
C THR A 282 -39.80 -55.67 -18.85
N VAL A 283 -39.27 -54.97 -17.87
CA VAL A 283 -39.11 -53.51 -17.87
C VAL A 283 -37.62 -53.22 -18.13
N SER A 284 -37.35 -52.53 -19.20
CA SER A 284 -36.00 -52.10 -19.53
C SER A 284 -35.88 -50.59 -19.35
N VAL A 285 -34.81 -50.15 -18.71
CA VAL A 285 -34.50 -48.74 -18.55
C VAL A 285 -33.22 -48.40 -19.31
N THR A 286 -32.98 -47.16 -19.60
CA THR A 286 -31.75 -46.67 -20.24
C THR A 286 -30.52 -47.43 -19.70
N SER A 287 -29.63 -47.85 -20.59
CA SER A 287 -28.41 -48.59 -20.23
C SER A 287 -27.61 -47.88 -19.16
N GLY A 288 -27.15 -48.63 -18.14
CA GLY A 288 -26.42 -48.09 -16.98
C GLY A 288 -27.34 -47.62 -15.84
N ALA A 289 -28.67 -47.61 -16.00
CA ALA A 289 -29.60 -47.28 -14.92
C ALA A 289 -29.53 -48.33 -13.81
N THR A 290 -29.49 -47.86 -12.59
CA THR A 290 -29.50 -48.65 -11.33
C THR A 290 -30.67 -48.22 -10.46
N GLY A 291 -30.92 -48.92 -9.36
CA GLY A 291 -32.02 -48.62 -8.44
C GLY A 291 -33.26 -49.45 -8.74
N ASN A 292 -34.46 -48.90 -8.65
CA ASN A 292 -35.71 -49.66 -8.69
C ASN A 292 -36.68 -49.11 -9.73
N VAL A 293 -37.52 -50.00 -10.25
CA VAL A 293 -38.75 -49.65 -10.98
C VAL A 293 -39.97 -50.02 -10.17
N THR A 294 -40.98 -49.17 -10.19
CA THR A 294 -42.30 -49.47 -9.68
C THR A 294 -43.13 -49.96 -10.88
N VAL A 295 -43.61 -51.20 -10.82
CA VAL A 295 -44.47 -51.81 -11.85
C VAL A 295 -45.89 -51.92 -11.25
N VAL A 296 -46.87 -51.36 -11.96
CA VAL A 296 -48.28 -51.43 -11.58
C VAL A 296 -49.02 -52.29 -12.61
N ILE A 297 -49.63 -53.36 -12.14
CA ILE A 297 -50.40 -54.29 -12.96
C ILE A 297 -51.84 -54.32 -12.46
N ASN A 298 -52.78 -53.84 -13.27
CA ASN A 298 -54.22 -53.74 -12.89
C ASN A 298 -54.40 -53.11 -11.51
N GLY A 299 -53.64 -52.03 -11.20
CA GLY A 299 -53.73 -51.27 -9.94
C GLY A 299 -52.96 -51.86 -8.76
N LYS A 300 -52.32 -53.02 -8.89
CA LYS A 300 -51.43 -53.59 -7.87
C LYS A 300 -49.99 -53.19 -8.17
N SER A 301 -49.33 -52.50 -7.20
CA SER A 301 -47.98 -52.01 -7.29
C SER A 301 -46.97 -52.99 -6.72
N GLN A 302 -45.83 -53.16 -7.42
CA GLN A 302 -44.66 -53.90 -6.99
C GLN A 302 -43.39 -53.12 -7.30
N VAL A 303 -42.48 -53.02 -6.33
CA VAL A 303 -41.14 -52.41 -6.54
C VAL A 303 -40.13 -53.48 -6.79
N VAL A 304 -39.40 -53.37 -7.88
CA VAL A 304 -38.40 -54.37 -8.34
C VAL A 304 -37.08 -53.69 -8.63
N GLU A 305 -36.00 -54.26 -8.11
CA GLU A 305 -34.63 -53.78 -8.34
C GLU A 305 -34.19 -54.06 -9.78
N LEU A 306 -33.52 -53.09 -10.40
CA LEU A 306 -32.91 -53.24 -11.71
C LEU A 306 -31.61 -54.10 -11.63
N LYS A 307 -31.51 -55.09 -12.46
CA LYS A 307 -30.31 -55.86 -12.72
C LYS A 307 -29.95 -55.66 -14.21
N ASP A 308 -28.74 -55.14 -14.46
CA ASP A 308 -28.30 -54.80 -15.82
C ASP A 308 -29.33 -53.92 -16.57
N SER A 309 -29.85 -52.90 -15.91
CA SER A 309 -30.87 -51.96 -16.42
C SER A 309 -32.22 -52.62 -16.78
N LYS A 310 -32.52 -53.81 -16.25
CA LYS A 310 -33.78 -54.55 -16.46
C LYS A 310 -34.38 -55.01 -15.13
N ALA A 311 -35.68 -55.06 -15.10
CA ALA A 311 -36.45 -55.72 -14.04
C ALA A 311 -37.49 -56.62 -14.66
N THR A 312 -37.81 -57.74 -14.00
CA THR A 312 -38.84 -58.70 -14.43
C THR A 312 -39.86 -58.90 -13.36
N VAL A 313 -41.12 -58.93 -13.75
CA VAL A 313 -42.26 -59.28 -12.89
C VAL A 313 -43.02 -60.39 -13.54
N THR A 314 -43.32 -61.44 -12.76
CA THR A 314 -44.12 -62.57 -13.26
C THR A 314 -45.58 -62.43 -12.78
N ILE A 315 -46.52 -62.52 -13.71
CA ILE A 315 -47.96 -62.59 -13.43
C ILE A 315 -48.33 -64.04 -13.59
N GLU A 316 -48.78 -64.69 -12.49
CA GLU A 316 -49.13 -66.11 -12.49
C GLU A 316 -50.57 -66.36 -12.95
N ASN A 317 -50.80 -67.44 -13.57
CA ASN A 317 -52.11 -67.95 -13.93
C ASN A 317 -52.97 -66.94 -14.71
N ILE A 318 -52.48 -66.47 -15.84
CA ILE A 318 -53.16 -65.45 -16.67
C ILE A 318 -54.56 -65.98 -17.10
N THR A 319 -55.56 -65.10 -16.95
CA THR A 319 -56.94 -65.29 -17.41
C THR A 319 -57.16 -64.47 -18.68
N ALA A 320 -58.27 -64.80 -19.42
CA ALA A 320 -58.65 -64.02 -20.59
C ALA A 320 -59.17 -62.63 -20.17
N ASP A 321 -58.33 -61.72 -20.05
CA ASP A 321 -58.64 -60.34 -19.64
C ASP A 321 -57.61 -59.34 -20.22
N ASN A 322 -57.93 -58.02 -20.14
CA ASN A 322 -56.99 -56.95 -20.51
C ASN A 322 -56.15 -56.58 -19.32
N TYR A 323 -54.84 -56.72 -19.40
CA TYR A 323 -53.88 -56.35 -18.38
C TYR A 323 -53.30 -54.96 -18.70
N LYS A 324 -53.53 -53.96 -17.86
CA LYS A 324 -52.87 -52.67 -17.94
C LYS A 324 -51.58 -52.73 -17.14
N ILE A 325 -50.45 -52.46 -17.79
CA ILE A 325 -49.13 -52.46 -17.18
C ILE A 325 -48.56 -51.04 -17.28
N GLU A 326 -48.16 -50.50 -16.19
CA GLU A 326 -47.46 -49.21 -16.09
C GLU A 326 -46.14 -49.42 -15.33
N ALA A 327 -45.08 -48.80 -15.77
CA ALA A 327 -43.80 -48.88 -15.09
C ALA A 327 -43.20 -47.48 -14.92
N THR A 328 -42.70 -47.21 -13.73
CA THR A 328 -42.02 -45.96 -13.37
C THR A 328 -40.66 -46.29 -12.84
N TYR A 329 -39.62 -45.65 -13.40
CA TYR A 329 -38.26 -45.72 -12.89
C TYR A 329 -38.12 -44.63 -11.79
N ASN A 330 -37.60 -45.04 -10.62
CA ASN A 330 -37.56 -44.19 -9.40
C ASN A 330 -36.23 -43.53 -9.20
#